data_14f44f3af2ca98207438d5b1b94b4aec
#
_entry.id   14f44f3af2ca98207438d5b1b94b4aec
#
_cell.length_a   1.000
_cell.length_b   1.000
_cell.length_c   1.000
_cell.angle_alpha   90.00
_cell.angle_beta   90.00
_cell.angle_gamma   90.00
#
_symmetry.space_group_name_H-M   'P 1'
#
loop_
_entity.id
_entity.type
_entity.pdbx_description
1 polymer ?
#
loop_
_entity_poly.entity_id
_entity_poly.type
_entity_poly.pdbx_seq_one_letter_code
_entity_poly.pdbx_strand_id
1 'polypeptide(L)'
;MAQGMKDMEAADRQLDRRMSVWQLFFLSMGGIIGSGWLFASLSAASVAGPAAIVSWIIGGVLVLLVAMNYAEISGMLPRSGAIVRYPHLTHGGYTGFILGWTYLLSAVSVPAIEAEAVVTYASTYIHGIINPANSELTWPGGILFGIGLMIVFFFINYVGIRFLSQFNSFVTGWKFVIPGLTVILLFVLDLHVKNFGGYPGGFAPFGWAPVLGAVATTGIVFSFLGFRQALDFGGEARNPQRDVPIATIASVLAGIALYVLLQAAFIGGIKWGAFGIHAGDWGALKAAGSAAKDAPFYVALKAAGPALLGGFATILLIDAFVSPTGTGYVYLGTSTRTFYGMSVVGYLPKAFQSILSTFRIPWIALIASTVVGCLFFLPLPSWYELVGIITSATVLTYIMGGIGVHVLRRTAPNLHRPFRLPAAELIGPAGFVGALLIVYWSGFPTLAIVFAAVFVWFYAPRKGWINPVSGFVLGLVFLVLWIIVQRWGQWALVAAPTAVPHPAFPVFYFTTILLVGGFTAALYYLSNAEGRQAVSSSWWLIYFLLAVFGLSYYGAYGPLKVPGIPFPADLLVVIMVGLVAYGWAIHSGYDTEDIQAIVATGSGVVGETAPPAPPPAPAPPAPASEFGH
;
A
#
# COMPACT_ATOMS: atom_id res chain seq x y z
N MET A 1 -9.51 21.07 -22.54
CA MET A 1 -8.76 21.53 -21.35
C MET A 1 -9.68 21.96 -20.19
N ALA A 2 -10.32 23.12 -20.23
CA ALA A 2 -11.16 23.61 -19.12
C ALA A 2 -12.34 22.70 -18.71
N GLN A 3 -12.85 21.88 -19.62
CA GLN A 3 -14.02 21.04 -19.35
C GLN A 3 -13.67 19.83 -18.47
N GLY A 4 -12.53 19.15 -18.70
CA GLY A 4 -12.12 17.99 -17.89
C GLY A 4 -11.88 18.35 -16.44
N MET A 5 -11.22 19.49 -16.18
CA MET A 5 -11.01 19.99 -14.82
C MET A 5 -12.32 20.45 -14.15
N LYS A 6 -13.20 21.15 -14.88
CA LYS A 6 -14.53 21.50 -14.37
C LYS A 6 -15.33 20.26 -13.98
N ASP A 7 -15.23 19.18 -14.77
CA ASP A 7 -15.88 17.90 -14.47
C ASP A 7 -15.28 17.26 -13.22
N MET A 8 -13.94 17.29 -13.03
CA MET A 8 -13.26 16.79 -11.83
C MET A 8 -13.65 17.58 -10.57
N GLU A 9 -13.64 18.91 -10.65
CA GLU A 9 -14.05 19.76 -9.53
C GLU A 9 -15.53 19.60 -9.20
N ALA A 10 -16.39 19.51 -10.21
CA ALA A 10 -17.81 19.30 -10.02
C ALA A 10 -18.11 17.98 -9.33
N ALA A 11 -17.36 16.92 -9.67
CA ALA A 11 -17.45 15.64 -9.01
C ALA A 11 -17.00 15.72 -7.53
N ASP A 12 -15.83 16.29 -7.26
CA ASP A 12 -15.30 16.42 -5.90
C ASP A 12 -16.14 17.34 -4.99
N ARG A 13 -16.85 18.33 -5.54
CA ARG A 13 -17.77 19.21 -4.78
C ARG A 13 -19.02 18.49 -4.25
N GLN A 14 -19.37 17.34 -4.81
CA GLN A 14 -20.53 16.55 -4.36
C GLN A 14 -20.26 15.77 -3.08
N LEU A 15 -18.99 15.58 -2.71
CA LEU A 15 -18.59 14.87 -1.49
C LEU A 15 -18.84 15.73 -0.25
N ASP A 16 -19.13 15.07 0.88
CA ASP A 16 -19.44 15.75 2.15
C ASP A 16 -18.16 16.03 2.96
N ARG A 17 -17.82 17.32 3.16
CA ARG A 17 -16.60 17.76 3.84
C ARG A 17 -16.84 17.98 5.33
N ARG A 18 -16.77 16.91 6.12
CA ARG A 18 -17.07 16.96 7.55
C ARG A 18 -15.97 16.44 8.47
N MET A 19 -14.99 15.73 7.95
CA MET A 19 -13.99 15.06 8.77
C MET A 19 -13.03 16.05 9.43
N SER A 20 -12.87 15.96 10.75
CA SER A 20 -11.87 16.68 11.53
C SER A 20 -10.50 15.95 11.48
N VAL A 21 -9.43 16.63 11.92
CA VAL A 21 -8.08 16.02 12.04
C VAL A 21 -8.10 14.74 12.88
N TRP A 22 -8.86 14.70 13.98
CA TRP A 22 -8.98 13.51 14.82
C TRP A 22 -9.71 12.37 14.12
N GLN A 23 -10.76 12.66 13.37
CA GLN A 23 -11.47 11.64 12.60
C GLN A 23 -10.59 11.06 11.48
N LEU A 24 -9.78 11.89 10.81
CA LEU A 24 -8.79 11.43 9.84
C LEU A 24 -7.67 10.60 10.50
N PHE A 25 -7.18 11.04 11.65
CA PHE A 25 -6.20 10.28 12.45
C PHE A 25 -6.77 8.91 12.86
N PHE A 26 -7.97 8.89 13.44
CA PHE A 26 -8.62 7.63 13.81
C PHE A 26 -8.98 6.77 12.61
N LEU A 27 -9.27 7.36 11.45
CA LEU A 27 -9.49 6.61 10.22
C LEU A 27 -8.20 5.92 9.77
N SER A 28 -7.08 6.63 9.78
CA SER A 28 -5.77 6.05 9.48
C SER A 28 -5.36 5.00 10.50
N MET A 29 -5.52 5.27 11.80
CA MET A 29 -5.23 4.29 12.85
C MET A 29 -6.16 3.09 12.80
N GLY A 30 -7.44 3.30 12.45
CA GLY A 30 -8.40 2.23 12.20
C GLY A 30 -7.97 1.32 11.03
N GLY A 31 -7.32 1.89 10.02
CA GLY A 31 -6.71 1.15 8.92
C GLY A 31 -5.36 0.51 9.28
N ILE A 32 -4.61 1.07 10.24
CA ILE A 32 -3.33 0.53 10.74
C ILE A 32 -3.60 -0.66 11.67
N ILE A 33 -4.40 -0.48 12.71
CA ILE A 33 -4.67 -1.52 13.71
C ILE A 33 -5.76 -2.47 13.16
N GLY A 34 -5.36 -3.45 12.37
CA GLY A 34 -6.21 -4.48 11.76
C GLY A 34 -5.74 -5.88 12.12
N SER A 35 -5.85 -6.79 11.17
CA SER A 35 -5.32 -8.16 11.32
C SER A 35 -3.80 -8.22 11.49
N GLY A 36 -3.08 -7.20 11.03
CA GLY A 36 -1.63 -7.16 11.08
C GLY A 36 -1.06 -7.37 12.48
N TRP A 37 -1.61 -6.72 13.52
CA TRP A 37 -1.10 -6.91 14.88
C TRP A 37 -1.34 -8.33 15.43
N LEU A 38 -2.41 -8.98 14.98
CA LEU A 38 -2.78 -10.33 15.44
C LEU A 38 -1.84 -11.41 14.91
N PHE A 39 -1.31 -11.26 13.68
CA PHE A 39 -0.55 -12.30 12.99
C PHE A 39 0.91 -11.94 12.70
N ALA A 40 1.20 -10.65 12.40
CA ALA A 40 2.51 -10.26 11.91
C ALA A 40 3.62 -10.44 12.95
N SER A 41 3.32 -10.32 14.24
CA SER A 41 4.31 -10.54 15.31
C SER A 41 4.85 -11.97 15.33
N LEU A 42 3.98 -12.96 15.19
CA LEU A 42 4.40 -14.37 15.05
C LEU A 42 5.14 -14.58 13.73
N SER A 43 4.59 -14.06 12.64
CA SER A 43 5.20 -14.21 11.31
C SER A 43 6.60 -13.61 11.27
N ALA A 44 6.81 -12.41 11.82
CA ALA A 44 8.11 -11.76 11.88
C ALA A 44 9.09 -12.53 12.80
N ALA A 45 8.64 -12.97 13.96
CA ALA A 45 9.46 -13.77 14.88
C ALA A 45 9.88 -15.10 14.25
N SER A 46 9.03 -15.74 13.44
CA SER A 46 9.39 -16.98 12.73
C SER A 46 10.49 -16.82 11.68
N VAL A 47 10.65 -15.63 11.13
CA VAL A 47 11.62 -15.34 10.06
C VAL A 47 12.91 -14.70 10.62
N ALA A 48 12.78 -13.81 11.60
CA ALA A 48 13.88 -12.98 12.10
C ALA A 48 14.25 -13.27 13.58
N GLY A 49 13.49 -14.13 14.26
CA GLY A 49 13.68 -14.35 15.70
C GLY A 49 13.41 -13.07 16.51
N PRO A 50 14.14 -12.84 17.60
CA PRO A 50 14.02 -11.62 18.41
C PRO A 50 14.32 -10.34 17.63
N ALA A 51 15.18 -10.40 16.60
CA ALA A 51 15.53 -9.28 15.74
C ALA A 51 14.35 -8.77 14.88
N ALA A 52 13.19 -9.45 14.90
CA ALA A 52 11.95 -8.93 14.33
C ALA A 52 11.57 -7.52 14.86
N ILE A 53 11.97 -7.19 16.09
CA ILE A 53 11.81 -5.83 16.64
C ILE A 53 12.48 -4.79 15.74
N VAL A 54 13.68 -5.09 15.24
CA VAL A 54 14.42 -4.21 14.32
C VAL A 54 13.70 -4.13 12.97
N SER A 55 13.11 -5.24 12.49
CA SER A 55 12.32 -5.23 11.27
C SER A 55 11.12 -4.27 11.35
N TRP A 56 10.43 -4.22 12.49
CA TRP A 56 9.33 -3.26 12.73
C TRP A 56 9.80 -1.81 12.74
N ILE A 57 10.96 -1.52 13.35
CA ILE A 57 11.54 -0.17 13.35
C ILE A 57 11.91 0.25 11.93
N ILE A 58 12.61 -0.62 11.19
CA ILE A 58 13.01 -0.35 9.81
C ILE A 58 11.76 -0.14 8.94
N GLY A 59 10.81 -1.06 8.96
CA GLY A 59 9.57 -0.96 8.19
C GLY A 59 8.78 0.31 8.49
N GLY A 60 8.64 0.65 9.77
CA GLY A 60 7.96 1.86 10.21
C GLY A 60 8.67 3.14 9.75
N VAL A 61 10.00 3.20 9.85
CA VAL A 61 10.80 4.35 9.36
C VAL A 61 10.67 4.51 7.86
N LEU A 62 10.76 3.42 7.08
CA LEU A 62 10.60 3.48 5.62
C LEU A 62 9.21 3.97 5.22
N VAL A 63 8.16 3.48 5.89
CA VAL A 63 6.79 3.97 5.66
C VAL A 63 6.62 5.42 6.09
N LEU A 64 7.28 5.86 7.17
CA LEU A 64 7.26 7.26 7.60
C LEU A 64 7.86 8.18 6.54
N LEU A 65 8.99 7.80 5.93
CA LEU A 65 9.61 8.56 4.84
C LEU A 65 8.65 8.70 3.65
N VAL A 66 7.95 7.62 3.30
CA VAL A 66 6.91 7.66 2.26
C VAL A 66 5.75 8.59 2.67
N ALA A 67 5.25 8.44 3.88
CA ALA A 67 4.12 9.23 4.41
C ALA A 67 4.43 10.74 4.43
N MET A 68 5.66 11.13 4.79
CA MET A 68 6.11 12.53 4.79
C MET A 68 6.11 13.14 3.38
N ASN A 69 6.50 12.38 2.36
CA ASN A 69 6.41 12.82 0.97
C ASN A 69 4.96 13.07 0.54
N TYR A 70 4.08 12.12 0.83
CA TYR A 70 2.65 12.27 0.53
C TYR A 70 1.96 13.37 1.35
N ALA A 71 2.45 13.69 2.54
CA ALA A 71 1.94 14.76 3.36
C ALA A 71 2.08 16.14 2.68
N GLU A 72 3.21 16.42 1.99
CA GLU A 72 3.34 17.65 1.19
C GLU A 72 2.38 17.67 0.02
N ILE A 73 2.29 16.57 -0.74
CA ILE A 73 1.43 16.52 -1.93
C ILE A 73 -0.04 16.65 -1.53
N SER A 74 -0.47 15.94 -0.49
CA SER A 74 -1.86 15.96 -0.04
C SER A 74 -2.26 17.27 0.62
N GLY A 75 -1.35 17.94 1.31
CA GLY A 75 -1.57 19.28 1.83
C GLY A 75 -1.77 20.33 0.73
N MET A 76 -1.06 20.15 -0.39
CA MET A 76 -1.20 21.01 -1.58
C MET A 76 -2.41 20.65 -2.43
N LEU A 77 -2.68 19.35 -2.61
CA LEU A 77 -3.69 18.80 -3.51
C LEU A 77 -4.57 17.76 -2.80
N PRO A 78 -5.39 18.17 -1.81
CA PRO A 78 -6.26 17.24 -1.09
C PRO A 78 -7.43 16.79 -1.98
N ARG A 79 -7.46 15.52 -2.33
CA ARG A 79 -8.47 14.92 -3.23
C ARG A 79 -8.96 13.59 -2.67
N SER A 80 -10.18 13.19 -3.00
CA SER A 80 -10.64 11.82 -2.74
C SER A 80 -10.04 10.85 -3.74
N GLY A 81 -9.58 9.67 -3.26
CA GLY A 81 -8.79 8.74 -4.07
C GLY A 81 -7.46 9.34 -4.52
N ALA A 82 -6.78 10.05 -3.62
CA ALA A 82 -5.62 10.89 -3.92
C ALA A 82 -4.44 10.13 -4.53
N ILE A 83 -4.13 8.93 -4.01
CA ILE A 83 -2.94 8.18 -4.41
C ILE A 83 -2.95 7.83 -5.90
N VAL A 84 -4.10 7.46 -6.47
CA VAL A 84 -4.21 7.13 -7.90
C VAL A 84 -4.20 8.38 -8.80
N ARG A 85 -4.46 9.56 -8.25
CA ARG A 85 -4.51 10.82 -9.01
C ARG A 85 -3.15 11.51 -9.13
N TYR A 86 -2.28 11.40 -8.13
CA TYR A 86 -0.98 12.09 -8.10
C TYR A 86 -0.02 11.66 -9.22
N PRO A 87 0.12 10.37 -9.57
CA PRO A 87 0.95 9.97 -10.70
C PRO A 87 0.46 10.56 -12.03
N HIS A 88 -0.87 10.68 -12.19
CA HIS A 88 -1.48 11.31 -13.35
C HIS A 88 -1.10 12.79 -13.49
N LEU A 89 -1.11 13.53 -12.38
CA LEU A 89 -0.78 14.95 -12.36
C LEU A 89 0.68 15.25 -12.66
N THR A 90 1.57 14.29 -12.46
CA THR A 90 3.03 14.48 -12.60
C THR A 90 3.63 13.86 -13.86
N HIS A 91 3.07 12.75 -14.35
CA HIS A 91 3.61 11.95 -15.46
C HIS A 91 2.55 11.59 -16.51
N GLY A 92 1.34 12.09 -16.36
CA GLY A 92 0.25 11.86 -17.31
C GLY A 92 -0.38 10.48 -17.22
N GLY A 93 -1.18 10.17 -18.25
CA GLY A 93 -2.12 9.07 -18.23
C GLY A 93 -1.50 7.67 -18.13
N TYR A 94 -0.35 7.43 -18.71
CA TYR A 94 0.25 6.10 -18.78
C TYR A 94 0.78 5.63 -17.41
N THR A 95 1.66 6.41 -16.77
CA THR A 95 2.12 6.15 -15.40
C THR A 95 0.95 6.14 -14.41
N GLY A 96 0.03 7.10 -14.55
CA GLY A 96 -1.15 7.19 -13.69
C GLY A 96 -2.03 5.96 -13.78
N PHE A 97 -2.23 5.41 -14.98
CA PHE A 97 -3.02 4.19 -15.16
C PHE A 97 -2.34 2.96 -14.55
N ILE A 98 -1.07 2.72 -14.87
CA ILE A 98 -0.34 1.54 -14.37
C ILE A 98 -0.34 1.51 -12.83
N LEU A 99 0.05 2.62 -12.21
CA LEU A 99 0.12 2.70 -10.75
C LEU A 99 -1.27 2.75 -10.12
N GLY A 100 -2.23 3.44 -10.74
CA GLY A 100 -3.63 3.46 -10.30
C GLY A 100 -4.27 2.09 -10.33
N TRP A 101 -4.03 1.29 -11.38
CA TRP A 101 -4.50 -0.08 -11.48
C TRP A 101 -3.88 -0.97 -10.41
N THR A 102 -2.56 -0.89 -10.23
CA THR A 102 -1.85 -1.63 -9.18
C THR A 102 -2.40 -1.31 -7.78
N TYR A 103 -2.65 -0.02 -7.53
CA TYR A 103 -3.24 0.42 -6.27
C TYR A 103 -4.68 -0.06 -6.09
N LEU A 104 -5.49 -0.04 -7.15
CA LEU A 104 -6.87 -0.52 -7.12
C LEU A 104 -6.93 -2.00 -6.73
N LEU A 105 -6.11 -2.84 -7.37
CA LEU A 105 -6.03 -4.27 -7.04
C LEU A 105 -5.68 -4.48 -5.57
N SER A 106 -4.70 -3.73 -5.07
CA SER A 106 -4.36 -3.76 -3.64
C SER A 106 -5.48 -3.25 -2.75
N ALA A 107 -6.14 -2.15 -3.11
CA ALA A 107 -7.18 -1.56 -2.27
C ALA A 107 -8.40 -2.47 -2.11
N VAL A 108 -8.83 -3.15 -3.19
CA VAL A 108 -10.02 -4.02 -3.17
C VAL A 108 -9.77 -5.37 -2.48
N SER A 109 -8.52 -5.82 -2.38
CA SER A 109 -8.19 -7.09 -1.74
C SER A 109 -8.11 -7.00 -0.21
N VAL A 110 -7.74 -5.84 0.35
CA VAL A 110 -7.56 -5.69 1.81
C VAL A 110 -8.83 -5.97 2.60
N PRO A 111 -10.05 -5.53 2.21
CA PRO A 111 -11.27 -5.90 2.93
C PRO A 111 -11.48 -7.42 3.03
N ALA A 112 -11.14 -8.17 1.97
CA ALA A 112 -11.24 -9.63 1.97
C ALA A 112 -10.20 -10.26 2.92
N ILE A 113 -8.95 -9.77 2.92
CA ILE A 113 -7.90 -10.21 3.84
C ILE A 113 -8.31 -9.99 5.31
N GLU A 114 -8.90 -8.85 5.61
CA GLU A 114 -9.38 -8.57 6.96
C GLU A 114 -10.56 -9.46 7.35
N ALA A 115 -11.48 -9.74 6.41
CA ALA A 115 -12.56 -10.70 6.64
C ALA A 115 -12.01 -12.13 6.86
N GLU A 116 -11.00 -12.55 6.08
CA GLU A 116 -10.30 -13.83 6.27
C GLU A 116 -9.65 -13.93 7.65
N ALA A 117 -9.03 -12.86 8.12
CA ALA A 117 -8.46 -12.80 9.47
C ALA A 117 -9.51 -13.03 10.56
N VAL A 118 -10.71 -12.43 10.42
CA VAL A 118 -11.83 -12.68 11.32
C VAL A 118 -12.22 -14.15 11.32
N VAL A 119 -12.38 -14.75 10.12
CA VAL A 119 -12.76 -16.16 9.96
C VAL A 119 -11.68 -17.07 10.59
N THR A 120 -10.40 -16.76 10.38
CA THR A 120 -9.29 -17.52 10.93
C THR A 120 -9.30 -17.52 12.46
N TYR A 121 -9.47 -16.37 13.11
CA TYR A 121 -9.62 -16.34 14.57
C TYR A 121 -10.92 -17.00 15.06
N ALA A 122 -12.02 -16.86 14.32
CA ALA A 122 -13.29 -17.51 14.65
C ALA A 122 -13.19 -19.04 14.61
N SER A 123 -12.25 -19.61 13.87
CA SER A 123 -12.02 -21.05 13.81
C SER A 123 -11.63 -21.68 15.16
N THR A 124 -11.20 -20.85 16.12
CA THR A 124 -10.97 -21.29 17.50
C THR A 124 -12.25 -21.78 18.20
N TYR A 125 -13.43 -21.38 17.71
CA TYR A 125 -14.73 -21.85 18.24
C TYR A 125 -15.63 -22.50 17.18
N ILE A 126 -15.53 -22.06 15.92
CA ILE A 126 -16.36 -22.56 14.82
C ILE A 126 -15.48 -23.49 13.98
N HIS A 127 -15.63 -24.79 14.23
CA HIS A 127 -14.82 -25.79 13.53
C HIS A 127 -15.28 -25.95 12.07
N GLY A 128 -14.32 -26.28 11.20
CA GLY A 128 -14.60 -26.59 9.79
C GLY A 128 -14.73 -25.37 8.85
N ILE A 129 -14.48 -24.15 9.33
CA ILE A 129 -14.48 -22.94 8.48
C ILE A 129 -13.10 -22.62 7.88
N ILE A 130 -12.03 -23.22 8.39
CA ILE A 130 -10.69 -23.19 7.80
C ILE A 130 -10.12 -24.61 7.69
N ASN A 131 -9.15 -24.78 6.77
CA ASN A 131 -8.34 -25.98 6.68
C ASN A 131 -7.15 -25.87 7.67
N PRO A 132 -7.05 -26.74 8.69
CA PRO A 132 -5.99 -26.64 9.71
C PRO A 132 -4.57 -26.76 9.15
N ALA A 133 -4.39 -27.41 8.00
CA ALA A 133 -3.07 -27.63 7.42
C ALA A 133 -2.43 -26.35 6.87
N ASN A 134 -3.23 -25.47 6.24
CA ASN A 134 -2.75 -24.31 5.54
C ASN A 134 -3.46 -22.98 5.90
N SER A 135 -4.46 -23.03 6.80
CA SER A 135 -5.29 -21.90 7.23
C SER A 135 -6.12 -21.26 6.10
N GLU A 136 -6.35 -21.96 4.99
CA GLU A 136 -7.24 -21.53 3.92
C GLU A 136 -8.71 -21.64 4.32
N LEU A 137 -9.56 -20.75 3.79
CA LEU A 137 -11.00 -20.82 4.00
C LEU A 137 -11.60 -22.06 3.34
N THR A 138 -12.48 -22.76 4.06
CA THR A 138 -13.20 -23.92 3.51
C THR A 138 -14.45 -23.49 2.75
N TRP A 139 -14.82 -24.28 1.73
CA TRP A 139 -16.11 -24.19 1.08
C TRP A 139 -17.11 -25.16 1.74
N PRO A 140 -18.38 -24.77 2.00
CA PRO A 140 -18.94 -23.42 1.83
C PRO A 140 -18.74 -22.50 3.07
N GLY A 141 -18.45 -23.07 4.25
CA GLY A 141 -18.57 -22.39 5.55
C GLY A 141 -17.70 -21.15 5.67
N GLY A 142 -16.39 -21.27 5.48
CA GLY A 142 -15.45 -20.16 5.63
C GLY A 142 -15.68 -19.06 4.60
N ILE A 143 -15.89 -19.44 3.32
CA ILE A 143 -16.10 -18.49 2.23
C ILE A 143 -17.41 -17.72 2.41
N LEU A 144 -18.51 -18.39 2.75
CA LEU A 144 -19.79 -17.72 2.99
C LEU A 144 -19.75 -16.79 4.22
N PHE A 145 -18.98 -17.15 5.25
CA PHE A 145 -18.75 -16.27 6.39
C PHE A 145 -17.98 -15.01 5.97
N GLY A 146 -16.89 -15.16 5.20
CA GLY A 146 -16.13 -14.04 4.63
C GLY A 146 -17.01 -13.11 3.78
N ILE A 147 -17.84 -13.65 2.87
CA ILE A 147 -18.79 -12.88 2.06
C ILE A 147 -19.81 -12.16 2.96
N GLY A 148 -20.30 -12.80 4.02
CA GLY A 148 -21.19 -12.18 5.00
C GLY A 148 -20.56 -10.94 5.65
N LEU A 149 -19.28 -11.01 6.01
CA LEU A 149 -18.53 -9.86 6.52
C LEU A 149 -18.39 -8.74 5.48
N MET A 150 -18.10 -9.08 4.23
CA MET A 150 -18.05 -8.08 3.14
C MET A 150 -19.39 -7.36 2.95
N ILE A 151 -20.51 -8.05 3.12
CA ILE A 151 -21.85 -7.45 3.09
C ILE A 151 -22.04 -6.50 4.28
N VAL A 152 -21.57 -6.85 5.47
CA VAL A 152 -21.59 -5.96 6.64
C VAL A 152 -20.75 -4.71 6.36
N PHE A 153 -19.53 -4.86 5.79
CA PHE A 153 -18.68 -3.71 5.42
C PHE A 153 -19.36 -2.81 4.38
N PHE A 154 -20.07 -3.40 3.42
CA PHE A 154 -20.87 -2.67 2.45
C PHE A 154 -21.91 -1.77 3.13
N PHE A 155 -22.73 -2.30 4.02
CA PHE A 155 -23.77 -1.52 4.69
C PHE A 155 -23.22 -0.42 5.59
N ILE A 156 -22.08 -0.66 6.29
CA ILE A 156 -21.40 0.38 7.08
C ILE A 156 -20.98 1.56 6.19
N ASN A 157 -20.46 1.28 4.99
CA ASN A 157 -20.08 2.33 4.04
C ASN A 157 -21.28 2.99 3.35
N TYR A 158 -22.37 2.24 3.14
CA TYR A 158 -23.56 2.72 2.43
C TYR A 158 -24.27 3.87 3.16
N VAL A 159 -24.26 3.88 4.48
CA VAL A 159 -24.91 4.95 5.29
C VAL A 159 -24.13 6.27 5.34
N GLY A 160 -23.02 6.38 4.63
CA GLY A 160 -22.29 7.61 4.37
C GLY A 160 -21.19 7.96 5.38
N ILE A 161 -20.39 8.98 5.00
CA ILE A 161 -19.14 9.34 5.68
C ILE A 161 -19.35 9.80 7.14
N ARG A 162 -20.48 10.41 7.46
CA ARG A 162 -20.76 10.87 8.82
C ARG A 162 -20.86 9.70 9.80
N PHE A 163 -21.62 8.68 9.45
CA PHE A 163 -21.75 7.46 10.26
C PHE A 163 -20.41 6.72 10.29
N LEU A 164 -19.80 6.50 9.12
CA LEU A 164 -18.51 5.83 8.99
C LEU A 164 -17.45 6.45 9.91
N SER A 165 -17.29 7.77 9.88
CA SER A 165 -16.24 8.44 10.65
C SER A 165 -16.48 8.41 12.18
N GLN A 166 -17.74 8.54 12.62
CA GLN A 166 -18.09 8.46 14.05
C GLN A 166 -17.94 7.03 14.57
N PHE A 167 -18.48 6.06 13.85
CA PHE A 167 -18.39 4.64 14.18
C PHE A 167 -16.94 4.19 14.22
N ASN A 168 -16.15 4.55 13.20
CA ASN A 168 -14.73 4.25 13.16
C ASN A 168 -13.97 4.88 14.34
N SER A 169 -14.29 6.11 14.75
CA SER A 169 -13.61 6.74 15.90
C SER A 169 -13.83 5.96 17.20
N PHE A 170 -15.04 5.45 17.41
CA PHE A 170 -15.35 4.58 18.56
C PHE A 170 -14.59 3.24 18.46
N VAL A 171 -14.69 2.55 17.33
CA VAL A 171 -14.00 1.26 17.09
C VAL A 171 -12.49 1.41 17.21
N THR A 172 -11.91 2.50 16.70
CA THR A 172 -10.46 2.74 16.79
C THR A 172 -10.01 3.02 18.22
N GLY A 173 -10.83 3.70 19.03
CA GLY A 173 -10.57 3.82 20.46
C GLY A 173 -10.43 2.45 21.14
N TRP A 174 -11.35 1.52 20.87
CA TRP A 174 -11.26 0.13 21.31
C TRP A 174 -9.97 -0.56 20.83
N LYS A 175 -9.62 -0.39 19.56
CA LYS A 175 -8.40 -0.96 18.93
C LYS A 175 -7.10 -0.45 19.56
N PHE A 176 -7.06 0.71 20.19
CA PHE A 176 -5.91 1.15 20.98
C PHE A 176 -5.85 0.48 22.36
N VAL A 177 -7.00 0.30 22.98
CA VAL A 177 -7.08 -0.23 24.35
C VAL A 177 -6.63 -1.69 24.39
N ILE A 178 -7.12 -2.55 23.51
CA ILE A 178 -6.83 -3.99 23.60
C ILE A 178 -5.38 -4.32 23.26
N PRO A 179 -4.78 -3.87 22.13
CA PRO A 179 -3.36 -4.09 21.88
C PRO A 179 -2.47 -3.43 22.94
N GLY A 180 -2.83 -2.22 23.41
CA GLY A 180 -2.09 -1.54 24.47
C GLY A 180 -2.10 -2.30 25.80
N LEU A 181 -3.25 -2.82 26.21
CA LEU A 181 -3.36 -3.69 27.39
C LEU A 181 -2.61 -5.01 27.18
N THR A 182 -2.64 -5.59 25.98
CA THR A 182 -1.87 -6.82 25.65
C THR A 182 -0.39 -6.58 25.91
N VAL A 183 0.16 -5.44 25.45
CA VAL A 183 1.56 -5.07 25.72
C VAL A 183 1.83 -4.98 27.21
N ILE A 184 1.04 -4.20 27.93
CA ILE A 184 1.23 -3.96 29.38
C ILE A 184 1.16 -5.27 30.15
N LEU A 185 0.13 -6.08 29.89
CA LEU A 185 -0.09 -7.32 30.63
C LEU A 185 1.00 -8.34 30.38
N LEU A 186 1.47 -8.52 29.14
CA LEU A 186 2.57 -9.44 28.85
C LEU A 186 3.89 -8.96 29.44
N PHE A 187 4.22 -7.66 29.37
CA PHE A 187 5.44 -7.13 29.98
C PHE A 187 5.46 -7.20 31.49
N VAL A 188 4.32 -6.94 32.14
CA VAL A 188 4.27 -6.87 33.61
C VAL A 188 4.12 -8.25 34.25
N LEU A 189 3.35 -9.14 33.62
CA LEU A 189 2.91 -10.38 34.26
C LEU A 189 3.56 -11.65 33.70
N ASP A 190 4.13 -11.62 32.47
CA ASP A 190 4.63 -12.85 31.84
C ASP A 190 5.84 -12.59 30.92
N LEU A 191 6.81 -11.77 31.34
CA LEU A 191 7.99 -11.44 30.57
C LEU A 191 9.11 -12.48 30.73
N HIS A 192 9.47 -13.16 29.65
CA HIS A 192 10.59 -14.10 29.59
C HIS A 192 11.80 -13.47 28.89
N VAL A 193 12.70 -12.83 29.64
CA VAL A 193 13.88 -12.10 29.12
C VAL A 193 14.80 -13.01 28.27
N LYS A 194 14.87 -14.32 28.60
CA LYS A 194 15.64 -15.30 27.84
C LYS A 194 15.25 -15.38 26.37
N ASN A 195 14.01 -15.04 26.02
CA ASN A 195 13.53 -15.04 24.64
C ASN A 195 14.20 -13.97 23.77
N PHE A 196 14.84 -12.93 24.34
CA PHE A 196 15.49 -11.86 23.60
C PHE A 196 16.93 -12.16 23.16
N GLY A 197 17.40 -13.38 23.24
CA GLY A 197 18.74 -13.74 22.77
C GLY A 197 19.44 -14.80 23.65
N GLY A 198 18.75 -15.36 24.64
CA GLY A 198 19.29 -16.40 25.52
C GLY A 198 19.27 -17.81 24.96
N TYR A 199 18.92 -17.99 23.67
CA TYR A 199 18.92 -19.25 22.95
C TYR A 199 20.01 -19.30 21.87
N PRO A 200 20.37 -20.49 21.33
CA PRO A 200 21.31 -20.57 20.22
C PRO A 200 20.97 -19.67 19.06
N GLY A 201 21.97 -19.00 18.50
CA GLY A 201 21.81 -17.98 17.45
C GLY A 201 21.58 -16.55 17.97
N GLY A 202 21.35 -16.38 19.28
CA GLY A 202 21.25 -15.09 19.92
C GLY A 202 20.07 -14.23 19.47
N PHE A 203 20.28 -12.91 19.34
CA PHE A 203 19.25 -11.95 18.97
C PHE A 203 18.78 -12.08 17.51
N ALA A 204 19.70 -12.37 16.58
CA ALA A 204 19.42 -12.55 15.16
C ALA A 204 19.78 -13.98 14.68
N PRO A 205 19.02 -15.00 15.06
CA PRO A 205 19.40 -16.42 14.88
C PRO A 205 19.56 -16.84 13.42
N PHE A 206 18.94 -16.12 12.49
CA PHE A 206 19.00 -16.40 11.05
C PHE A 206 19.87 -15.38 10.28
N GLY A 207 20.57 -14.48 10.98
CA GLY A 207 21.33 -13.38 10.39
C GLY A 207 20.46 -12.18 9.98
N TRP A 208 21.09 -11.17 9.34
CA TRP A 208 20.44 -9.90 9.07
C TRP A 208 19.62 -9.85 7.77
N ALA A 209 19.93 -10.70 6.78
CA ALA A 209 19.16 -10.75 5.54
C ALA A 209 17.68 -11.13 5.80
N PRO A 210 17.34 -12.16 6.58
CA PRO A 210 15.96 -12.43 6.98
C PRO A 210 15.30 -11.31 7.78
N VAL A 211 16.04 -10.54 8.58
CA VAL A 211 15.49 -9.38 9.32
C VAL A 211 14.98 -8.32 8.34
N LEU A 212 15.70 -8.06 7.25
CA LEU A 212 15.26 -7.14 6.20
C LEU A 212 14.12 -7.74 5.36
N GLY A 213 14.22 -9.02 5.00
CA GLY A 213 13.15 -9.72 4.28
C GLY A 213 11.83 -9.75 5.04
N ALA A 214 11.87 -9.88 6.37
CA ALA A 214 10.70 -9.85 7.23
C ALA A 214 9.89 -8.55 7.08
N VAL A 215 10.53 -7.42 6.79
CA VAL A 215 9.85 -6.13 6.58
C VAL A 215 8.74 -6.23 5.52
N ALA A 216 9.02 -6.94 4.43
CA ALA A 216 8.08 -7.05 3.30
C ALA A 216 7.16 -8.27 3.37
N THR A 217 7.66 -9.41 3.91
CA THR A 217 7.01 -10.73 3.73
C THR A 217 6.15 -11.17 4.90
N THR A 218 6.26 -10.53 6.07
CA THR A 218 5.64 -11.01 7.31
C THR A 218 4.44 -10.21 7.79
N GLY A 219 4.00 -9.21 6.99
CA GLY A 219 2.88 -8.34 7.35
C GLY A 219 3.29 -7.07 8.10
N ILE A 220 4.59 -6.81 8.32
CA ILE A 220 5.07 -5.58 8.98
C ILE A 220 4.62 -4.33 8.22
N VAL A 221 5.01 -4.20 6.95
CA VAL A 221 4.62 -3.05 6.14
C VAL A 221 3.12 -3.04 5.86
N PHE A 222 2.48 -4.21 5.66
CA PHE A 222 1.03 -4.32 5.55
C PHE A 222 0.33 -3.62 6.71
N SER A 223 0.80 -3.83 7.93
CA SER A 223 0.23 -3.23 9.15
C SER A 223 0.29 -1.70 9.15
N PHE A 224 1.23 -1.08 8.42
CA PHE A 224 1.34 0.37 8.31
C PHE A 224 0.56 0.98 7.13
N LEU A 225 0.03 0.18 6.20
CA LEU A 225 -0.64 0.71 5.00
C LEU A 225 -1.81 1.64 5.29
N GLY A 226 -2.37 1.58 6.50
CA GLY A 226 -3.50 2.39 6.94
C GLY A 226 -3.26 3.91 6.94
N PHE A 227 -2.03 4.40 6.95
CA PHE A 227 -1.73 5.83 6.91
C PHE A 227 -2.37 6.53 5.70
N ARG A 228 -2.53 5.83 4.59
CA ARG A 228 -3.12 6.31 3.34
C ARG A 228 -4.59 6.68 3.45
N GLN A 229 -5.30 6.25 4.50
CA GLN A 229 -6.71 6.56 4.68
C GLN A 229 -6.94 8.08 4.76
N ALA A 230 -6.10 8.80 5.50
CA ALA A 230 -6.17 10.26 5.56
C ALA A 230 -5.96 10.90 4.17
N LEU A 231 -5.12 10.32 3.32
CA LEU A 231 -4.88 10.78 1.95
C LEU A 231 -6.10 10.55 1.05
N ASP A 232 -6.63 9.32 1.04
CA ASP A 232 -7.73 8.91 0.16
C ASP A 232 -9.08 9.54 0.54
N PHE A 233 -9.25 9.93 1.81
CA PHE A 233 -10.40 10.69 2.29
C PHE A 233 -10.14 12.21 2.37
N GLY A 234 -9.01 12.67 1.87
CA GLY A 234 -8.60 14.08 1.97
C GLY A 234 -9.61 15.07 1.39
N GLY A 235 -10.35 14.70 0.34
CA GLY A 235 -11.43 15.49 -0.24
C GLY A 235 -12.65 15.68 0.67
N GLU A 236 -12.79 14.87 1.74
CA GLU A 236 -13.89 14.89 2.70
C GLU A 236 -13.50 15.55 4.05
N ALA A 237 -12.28 16.08 4.16
CA ALA A 237 -11.79 16.81 5.32
C ALA A 237 -12.35 18.23 5.40
N ARG A 238 -12.50 18.76 6.62
CA ARG A 238 -12.92 20.16 6.86
C ARG A 238 -11.82 21.15 6.48
N ASN A 239 -10.62 20.92 7.00
CA ASN A 239 -9.42 21.72 6.75
C ASN A 239 -8.34 20.84 6.12
N PRO A 240 -8.54 20.38 4.86
CA PRO A 240 -7.76 19.30 4.30
C PRO A 240 -6.28 19.62 4.20
N GLN A 241 -5.92 20.86 3.91
CA GLN A 241 -4.54 21.31 3.75
C GLN A 241 -3.70 21.15 5.02
N ARG A 242 -4.31 21.29 6.19
CA ARG A 242 -3.66 21.12 7.50
C ARG A 242 -3.87 19.71 8.05
N ASP A 243 -5.11 19.23 8.02
CA ASP A 243 -5.54 18.06 8.78
C ASP A 243 -5.02 16.75 8.16
N VAL A 244 -4.94 16.69 6.82
CA VAL A 244 -4.46 15.48 6.11
C VAL A 244 -2.97 15.21 6.39
N PRO A 245 -2.04 16.19 6.23
CA PRO A 245 -0.63 15.98 6.57
C PRO A 245 -0.41 15.56 8.03
N ILE A 246 -1.11 16.21 8.97
CA ILE A 246 -0.97 15.91 10.41
C ILE A 246 -1.45 14.48 10.69
N ALA A 247 -2.64 14.12 10.22
CA ALA A 247 -3.20 12.78 10.44
C ALA A 247 -2.34 11.68 9.83
N THR A 248 -1.80 11.92 8.63
CA THR A 248 -0.92 10.98 7.92
C THR A 248 0.35 10.68 8.70
N ILE A 249 1.09 11.72 9.13
CA ILE A 249 2.36 11.54 9.84
C ILE A 249 2.12 10.98 11.26
N ALA A 250 1.15 11.55 11.99
CA ALA A 250 0.88 11.15 13.37
C ALA A 250 0.43 9.69 13.47
N SER A 251 -0.35 9.19 12.50
CA SER A 251 -0.78 7.79 12.50
C SER A 251 0.37 6.81 12.30
N VAL A 252 1.33 7.13 11.44
CA VAL A 252 2.52 6.26 11.27
C VAL A 252 3.37 6.25 12.54
N LEU A 253 3.61 7.41 13.16
CA LEU A 253 4.40 7.48 14.39
C LEU A 253 3.74 6.70 15.53
N ALA A 254 2.41 6.85 15.72
CA ALA A 254 1.66 6.09 16.71
C ALA A 254 1.70 4.57 16.41
N GLY A 255 1.59 4.20 15.13
CA GLY A 255 1.71 2.81 14.67
C GLY A 255 3.09 2.21 14.97
N ILE A 256 4.19 2.95 14.72
CA ILE A 256 5.55 2.50 15.04
C ILE A 256 5.67 2.18 16.53
N ALA A 257 5.26 3.12 17.39
CA ALA A 257 5.34 2.93 18.83
C ALA A 257 4.55 1.68 19.27
N LEU A 258 3.31 1.53 18.82
CA LEU A 258 2.46 0.41 19.18
C LEU A 258 3.03 -0.94 18.70
N TYR A 259 3.43 -1.04 17.44
CA TYR A 259 3.84 -2.31 16.86
C TYR A 259 5.21 -2.80 17.33
N VAL A 260 6.15 -1.89 17.58
CA VAL A 260 7.44 -2.24 18.18
C VAL A 260 7.24 -2.81 19.58
N LEU A 261 6.34 -2.21 20.37
CA LEU A 261 5.99 -2.70 21.71
C LEU A 261 5.25 -4.04 21.65
N LEU A 262 4.31 -4.21 20.70
CA LEU A 262 3.60 -5.48 20.49
C LEU A 262 4.55 -6.60 20.09
N GLN A 263 5.50 -6.35 19.19
CA GLN A 263 6.50 -7.35 18.81
C GLN A 263 7.37 -7.76 19.99
N ALA A 264 7.82 -6.79 20.78
CA ALA A 264 8.62 -7.09 21.98
C ALA A 264 7.80 -7.85 23.04
N ALA A 265 6.54 -7.45 23.26
CA ALA A 265 5.63 -8.14 24.17
C ALA A 265 5.33 -9.57 23.72
N PHE A 266 5.14 -9.78 22.40
CA PHE A 266 4.94 -11.12 21.84
C PHE A 266 6.16 -12.02 22.10
N ILE A 267 7.38 -11.55 21.75
CA ILE A 267 8.63 -12.29 21.99
C ILE A 267 8.78 -12.62 23.47
N GLY A 268 8.59 -11.62 24.34
CA GLY A 268 8.68 -11.80 25.79
C GLY A 268 7.63 -12.76 26.36
N GLY A 269 6.44 -12.79 25.77
CA GLY A 269 5.32 -13.63 26.23
C GLY A 269 5.30 -15.05 25.67
N ILE A 270 6.26 -15.46 24.84
CA ILE A 270 6.29 -16.82 24.29
C ILE A 270 6.66 -17.85 25.38
N LYS A 271 5.74 -18.77 25.64
CA LYS A 271 5.98 -20.02 26.37
C LYS A 271 6.07 -21.17 25.38
N TRP A 272 7.27 -21.58 25.05
CA TRP A 272 7.58 -22.53 23.97
C TRP A 272 6.74 -23.81 23.99
N GLY A 273 6.56 -24.40 25.19
CA GLY A 273 5.75 -25.62 25.34
C GLY A 273 4.28 -25.42 24.97
N ALA A 274 3.70 -24.22 25.20
CA ALA A 274 2.31 -23.93 24.83
C ALA A 274 2.13 -23.76 23.31
N PHE A 275 3.22 -23.40 22.61
CA PHE A 275 3.25 -23.34 21.15
C PHE A 275 3.55 -24.70 20.51
N GLY A 276 3.81 -25.75 21.32
CA GLY A 276 4.10 -27.09 20.82
C GLY A 276 5.48 -27.25 20.15
N ILE A 277 6.43 -26.36 20.44
CA ILE A 277 7.74 -26.28 19.78
C ILE A 277 8.87 -26.23 20.81
N HIS A 278 10.09 -26.61 20.38
CA HIS A 278 11.27 -26.54 21.22
C HIS A 278 11.68 -25.08 21.51
N ALA A 279 12.21 -24.85 22.70
CA ALA A 279 12.65 -23.54 23.13
C ALA A 279 13.77 -23.01 22.24
N GLY A 280 13.56 -21.81 21.65
CA GLY A 280 14.50 -21.19 20.72
C GLY A 280 14.34 -21.59 19.26
N ASP A 281 13.44 -22.49 18.92
CA ASP A 281 13.14 -22.86 17.53
C ASP A 281 12.14 -21.86 16.91
N TRP A 282 12.64 -20.68 16.59
CA TRP A 282 11.87 -19.60 16.00
C TRP A 282 11.22 -20.01 14.67
N GLY A 283 11.92 -20.79 13.84
CA GLY A 283 11.41 -21.22 12.52
C GLY A 283 10.16 -22.08 12.60
N ALA A 284 10.00 -22.84 13.68
CA ALA A 284 8.85 -23.72 13.90
C ALA A 284 7.55 -22.97 14.30
N LEU A 285 7.60 -21.68 14.64
CA LEU A 285 6.41 -20.90 15.05
C LEU A 285 5.27 -20.94 14.03
N LYS A 286 5.58 -21.00 12.73
CA LYS A 286 4.62 -21.09 11.62
C LYS A 286 4.41 -22.50 11.09
N ALA A 287 5.00 -23.52 11.71
CA ALA A 287 4.85 -24.89 11.23
C ALA A 287 3.39 -25.34 11.22
N ALA A 288 3.07 -26.21 10.27
CA ALA A 288 1.75 -26.85 10.23
C ALA A 288 1.50 -27.62 11.54
N GLY A 289 0.32 -27.40 12.14
CA GLY A 289 -0.04 -27.98 13.44
C GLY A 289 0.36 -27.16 14.67
N SER A 290 1.02 -26.01 14.51
CA SER A 290 1.19 -25.07 15.60
C SER A 290 -0.16 -24.46 15.98
N ALA A 291 -0.63 -24.70 17.20
CA ALA A 291 -1.86 -24.10 17.72
C ALA A 291 -1.81 -22.56 17.74
N ALA A 292 -0.62 -22.00 17.74
CA ALA A 292 -0.40 -20.55 17.75
C ALA A 292 -0.51 -19.90 16.36
N LYS A 293 -0.47 -20.66 15.25
CA LYS A 293 -0.48 -20.13 13.89
C LYS A 293 -1.72 -19.30 13.61
N ASP A 294 -2.89 -19.78 14.06
CA ASP A 294 -4.18 -19.15 13.75
C ASP A 294 -4.62 -18.12 14.81
N ALA A 295 -4.04 -18.14 16.02
CA ALA A 295 -4.36 -17.19 17.10
C ALA A 295 -3.16 -16.92 18.04
N PRO A 296 -2.07 -16.26 17.55
CA PRO A 296 -0.78 -16.18 18.25
C PRO A 296 -0.86 -15.55 19.65
N PHE A 297 -1.45 -14.37 19.76
CA PHE A 297 -1.57 -13.66 21.04
C PHE A 297 -2.55 -14.35 22.00
N TYR A 298 -3.60 -14.97 21.47
CA TYR A 298 -4.53 -15.75 22.30
C TYR A 298 -3.81 -16.90 23.00
N VAL A 299 -3.00 -17.65 22.26
CA VAL A 299 -2.22 -18.76 22.81
C VAL A 299 -1.20 -18.27 23.83
N ALA A 300 -0.49 -17.17 23.54
CA ALA A 300 0.46 -16.56 24.48
C ALA A 300 -0.22 -16.15 25.80
N LEU A 301 -1.33 -15.45 25.74
CA LEU A 301 -2.08 -14.98 26.91
C LEU A 301 -2.72 -16.13 27.68
N LYS A 302 -3.26 -17.13 27.00
CA LYS A 302 -3.90 -18.28 27.65
C LYS A 302 -2.89 -19.20 28.35
N ALA A 303 -1.67 -19.29 27.80
CA ALA A 303 -0.58 -20.05 28.38
C ALA A 303 0.08 -19.35 29.58
N ALA A 304 -0.12 -18.03 29.71
CA ALA A 304 0.43 -17.25 30.82
C ALA A 304 -0.08 -17.76 32.17
N GLY A 305 0.79 -17.73 33.20
CA GLY A 305 0.45 -18.26 34.53
C GLY A 305 -0.70 -17.55 35.27
N PRO A 306 -0.74 -16.19 35.28
CA PRO A 306 -1.79 -15.46 35.97
C PRO A 306 -3.17 -15.66 35.36
N ALA A 307 -4.18 -15.98 36.19
CA ALA A 307 -5.58 -16.16 35.76
C ALA A 307 -6.16 -14.93 35.04
N LEU A 308 -5.70 -13.73 35.39
CA LEU A 308 -6.07 -12.48 34.72
C LEU A 308 -5.78 -12.52 33.22
N LEU A 309 -4.64 -13.05 32.81
CA LEU A 309 -4.24 -13.16 31.40
C LEU A 309 -5.13 -14.15 30.63
N GLY A 310 -5.51 -15.26 31.27
CA GLY A 310 -6.46 -16.21 30.69
C GLY A 310 -7.85 -15.59 30.47
N GLY A 311 -8.33 -14.74 31.41
CA GLY A 311 -9.57 -13.97 31.24
C GLY A 311 -9.46 -12.91 30.13
N PHE A 312 -8.34 -12.21 30.08
CA PHE A 312 -8.08 -11.20 29.04
C PHE A 312 -7.95 -11.83 27.64
N ALA A 313 -7.45 -13.06 27.53
CA ALA A 313 -7.42 -13.80 26.25
C ALA A 313 -8.82 -13.89 25.61
N THR A 314 -9.89 -14.05 26.41
CA THR A 314 -11.27 -14.04 25.88
C THR A 314 -11.67 -12.67 25.33
N ILE A 315 -11.25 -11.57 25.99
CA ILE A 315 -11.48 -10.21 25.50
C ILE A 315 -10.71 -9.98 24.18
N LEU A 316 -9.49 -10.50 24.09
CA LEU A 316 -8.70 -10.46 22.84
C LEU A 316 -9.40 -11.18 21.68
N LEU A 317 -10.11 -12.27 21.94
CA LEU A 317 -10.88 -12.94 20.88
C LEU A 317 -12.05 -12.08 20.37
N ILE A 318 -12.66 -11.26 21.24
CA ILE A 318 -13.66 -10.26 20.80
C ILE A 318 -12.96 -9.21 19.91
N ASP A 319 -11.78 -8.74 20.32
CA ASP A 319 -11.00 -7.80 19.52
C ASP A 319 -10.53 -8.38 18.18
N ALA A 320 -10.18 -9.65 18.15
CA ALA A 320 -9.83 -10.34 16.90
C ALA A 320 -10.99 -10.39 15.90
N PHE A 321 -12.21 -10.14 16.33
CA PHE A 321 -13.36 -9.88 15.47
C PHE A 321 -13.49 -8.38 15.16
N VAL A 322 -13.37 -7.51 16.16
CA VAL A 322 -13.60 -6.07 16.05
C VAL A 322 -12.50 -5.37 15.25
N SER A 323 -11.23 -5.66 15.52
CA SER A 323 -10.10 -4.97 14.89
C SER A 323 -10.02 -5.21 13.38
N PRO A 324 -10.02 -6.45 12.86
CA PRO A 324 -10.01 -6.68 11.41
C PRO A 324 -11.30 -6.18 10.74
N THR A 325 -12.48 -6.39 11.35
CA THR A 325 -13.74 -5.84 10.84
C THR A 325 -13.66 -4.33 10.68
N GLY A 326 -13.12 -3.64 11.68
CA GLY A 326 -12.89 -2.20 11.64
C GLY A 326 -11.99 -1.77 10.50
N THR A 327 -10.92 -2.50 10.25
CA THR A 327 -10.01 -2.24 9.12
C THR A 327 -10.70 -2.58 7.79
N GLY A 328 -11.40 -3.70 7.72
CA GLY A 328 -12.09 -4.16 6.52
C GLY A 328 -13.07 -3.14 5.95
N TYR A 329 -13.97 -2.58 6.78
CA TYR A 329 -14.91 -1.58 6.28
C TYR A 329 -14.21 -0.24 5.91
N VAL A 330 -13.16 0.16 6.62
CA VAL A 330 -12.37 1.35 6.27
C VAL A 330 -11.74 1.18 4.90
N TYR A 331 -11.10 0.04 4.64
CA TYR A 331 -10.48 -0.23 3.34
C TYR A 331 -11.51 -0.44 2.21
N LEU A 332 -12.71 -0.93 2.50
CA LEU A 332 -13.78 -0.94 1.50
C LEU A 332 -14.18 0.48 1.11
N GLY A 333 -14.17 1.42 2.07
CA GLY A 333 -14.32 2.84 1.80
C GLY A 333 -13.19 3.41 0.93
N THR A 334 -11.95 3.01 1.17
CA THR A 334 -10.78 3.40 0.36
C THR A 334 -10.88 2.86 -1.06
N SER A 335 -11.16 1.56 -1.24
CA SER A 335 -11.30 0.97 -2.57
C SER A 335 -12.43 1.63 -3.37
N THR A 336 -13.52 2.01 -2.70
CA THR A 336 -14.60 2.79 -3.31
C THR A 336 -14.09 4.14 -3.85
N ARG A 337 -13.27 4.85 -3.08
CA ARG A 337 -12.68 6.14 -3.49
C ARG A 337 -11.58 5.97 -4.53
N THR A 338 -10.94 4.82 -4.56
CA THR A 338 -9.97 4.47 -5.61
C THR A 338 -10.68 4.28 -6.96
N PHE A 339 -11.78 3.52 -7.02
CA PHE A 339 -12.62 3.41 -8.22
C PHE A 339 -13.11 4.78 -8.68
N TYR A 340 -13.63 5.58 -7.75
CA TYR A 340 -14.07 6.94 -8.01
C TYR A 340 -12.93 7.80 -8.56
N GLY A 341 -11.78 7.84 -7.90
CA GLY A 341 -10.63 8.64 -8.31
C GLY A 341 -10.11 8.26 -9.70
N MET A 342 -10.02 6.96 -10.01
CA MET A 342 -9.65 6.48 -11.34
C MET A 342 -10.67 6.86 -12.42
N SER A 343 -11.95 6.87 -12.08
CA SER A 343 -12.99 7.32 -13.01
C SER A 343 -12.93 8.82 -13.25
N VAL A 344 -12.63 9.61 -12.21
CA VAL A 344 -12.51 11.08 -12.31
C VAL A 344 -11.37 11.49 -13.23
N VAL A 345 -10.23 10.79 -13.18
CA VAL A 345 -9.11 11.01 -14.12
C VAL A 345 -9.30 10.33 -15.49
N GLY A 346 -10.43 9.68 -15.72
CA GLY A 346 -10.83 9.12 -17.02
C GLY A 346 -10.32 7.70 -17.31
N TYR A 347 -9.82 6.96 -16.30
CA TYR A 347 -9.34 5.59 -16.47
C TYR A 347 -10.44 4.54 -16.40
N LEU A 348 -11.55 4.85 -15.76
CA LEU A 348 -12.70 3.98 -15.63
C LEU A 348 -13.98 4.68 -16.12
N PRO A 349 -15.05 3.92 -16.44
CA PRO A 349 -16.32 4.48 -16.88
C PRO A 349 -16.88 5.53 -15.91
N LYS A 350 -17.51 6.58 -16.45
CA LYS A 350 -18.13 7.68 -15.67
C LYS A 350 -19.21 7.20 -14.68
N ALA A 351 -19.76 6.01 -14.87
CA ALA A 351 -20.71 5.41 -13.93
C ALA A 351 -20.17 5.34 -12.50
N PHE A 352 -18.86 5.12 -12.31
CA PHE A 352 -18.23 5.07 -10.99
C PHE A 352 -18.16 6.43 -10.27
N GLN A 353 -18.46 7.54 -10.97
CA GLN A 353 -18.60 8.87 -10.39
C GLN A 353 -20.00 9.14 -9.84
N SER A 354 -20.96 8.21 -10.03
CA SER A 354 -22.34 8.38 -9.60
C SER A 354 -22.44 8.46 -8.08
N ILE A 355 -22.78 9.65 -7.58
CA ILE A 355 -22.93 9.93 -6.15
C ILE A 355 -24.41 9.77 -5.76
N LEU A 356 -24.68 8.96 -4.73
CA LEU A 356 -26.00 8.83 -4.15
C LEU A 356 -26.37 10.12 -3.40
N SER A 357 -27.43 10.79 -3.78
CA SER A 357 -27.84 12.10 -3.25
C SER A 357 -28.10 12.11 -1.74
N THR A 358 -28.66 11.01 -1.20
CA THR A 358 -29.02 10.89 0.22
C THR A 358 -27.80 10.81 1.14
N PHE A 359 -26.81 9.98 0.80
CA PHE A 359 -25.65 9.69 1.65
C PHE A 359 -24.33 10.24 1.11
N ARG A 360 -24.36 10.84 -0.08
CA ARG A 360 -23.21 11.44 -0.77
C ARG A 360 -22.01 10.50 -0.92
N ILE A 361 -22.29 9.26 -1.32
CA ILE A 361 -21.29 8.21 -1.55
C ILE A 361 -21.27 7.79 -3.02
N PRO A 362 -20.12 7.36 -3.57
CA PRO A 362 -20.03 6.78 -4.92
C PRO A 362 -20.54 5.32 -4.89
N TRP A 363 -21.87 5.14 -4.97
CA TRP A 363 -22.53 3.86 -4.69
C TRP A 363 -22.20 2.75 -5.70
N ILE A 364 -22.03 3.08 -7.01
CA ILE A 364 -21.62 2.10 -8.02
C ILE A 364 -20.19 1.61 -7.75
N ALA A 365 -19.30 2.53 -7.36
CA ALA A 365 -17.95 2.18 -6.97
C ALA A 365 -17.94 1.29 -5.71
N LEU A 366 -18.84 1.54 -4.74
CA LEU A 366 -18.98 0.72 -3.54
C LEU A 366 -19.43 -0.71 -3.87
N ILE A 367 -20.44 -0.87 -4.74
CA ILE A 367 -20.86 -2.18 -5.21
C ILE A 367 -19.70 -2.91 -5.90
N ALA A 368 -19.03 -2.26 -6.84
CA ALA A 368 -17.90 -2.86 -7.55
C ALA A 368 -16.78 -3.27 -6.60
N SER A 369 -16.43 -2.42 -5.63
CA SER A 369 -15.42 -2.75 -4.61
C SER A 369 -15.79 -3.98 -3.80
N THR A 370 -17.07 -4.12 -3.43
CA THR A 370 -17.56 -5.27 -2.67
C THR A 370 -17.52 -6.54 -3.51
N VAL A 371 -18.03 -6.48 -4.74
CA VAL A 371 -18.07 -7.66 -5.64
C VAL A 371 -16.66 -8.13 -5.98
N VAL A 372 -15.76 -7.21 -6.38
CA VAL A 372 -14.38 -7.56 -6.72
C VAL A 372 -13.64 -8.06 -5.47
N GLY A 373 -13.87 -7.46 -4.30
CA GLY A 373 -13.32 -7.93 -3.04
C GLY A 373 -13.73 -9.37 -2.71
N CYS A 374 -15.01 -9.73 -2.92
CA CYS A 374 -15.48 -11.12 -2.71
C CYS A 374 -14.82 -12.14 -3.64
N LEU A 375 -14.33 -11.74 -4.82
CA LEU A 375 -13.60 -12.65 -5.72
C LEU A 375 -12.27 -13.12 -5.12
N PHE A 376 -11.71 -12.37 -4.18
CA PHE A 376 -10.48 -12.76 -3.48
C PHE A 376 -10.66 -13.93 -2.51
N PHE A 377 -11.86 -14.37 -2.21
CA PHE A 377 -12.11 -15.61 -1.46
C PHE A 377 -12.07 -16.87 -2.33
N LEU A 378 -12.09 -16.76 -3.67
CA LEU A 378 -12.17 -17.91 -4.55
C LEU A 378 -10.84 -18.60 -4.74
N PRO A 379 -9.95 -18.96 -5.08
CA PRO A 379 -8.91 -19.99 -5.07
C PRO A 379 -7.74 -19.66 -4.15
N LEU A 380 -7.94 -19.15 -2.93
CA LEU A 380 -6.87 -18.38 -2.36
C LEU A 380 -6.17 -18.93 -1.15
N PRO A 381 -4.87 -18.60 -1.11
CA PRO A 381 -3.96 -18.92 -0.04
C PRO A 381 -4.36 -18.23 1.28
N SER A 382 -3.73 -18.64 2.36
CA SER A 382 -3.94 -18.08 3.70
C SER A 382 -3.56 -16.59 3.80
N TRP A 383 -4.03 -15.91 4.83
CA TRP A 383 -3.65 -14.53 5.19
C TRP A 383 -2.14 -14.27 5.02
N TYR A 384 -1.30 -15.21 5.45
CA TYR A 384 0.16 -15.08 5.40
C TYR A 384 0.74 -14.94 3.98
N GLU A 385 0.12 -15.54 2.99
CA GLU A 385 0.57 -15.50 1.60
C GLU A 385 0.05 -14.26 0.87
N LEU A 386 -1.22 -13.93 1.08
CA LEU A 386 -1.85 -12.74 0.47
C LEU A 386 -1.19 -11.44 0.91
N VAL A 387 -0.84 -11.32 2.19
CA VAL A 387 -0.26 -10.10 2.77
C VAL A 387 1.04 -9.69 2.07
N GLY A 388 1.90 -10.63 1.70
CA GLY A 388 3.14 -10.33 0.97
C GLY A 388 2.88 -9.74 -0.42
N ILE A 389 1.97 -10.35 -1.18
CA ILE A 389 1.61 -9.92 -2.54
C ILE A 389 0.99 -8.52 -2.51
N ILE A 390 0.01 -8.31 -1.62
CA ILE A 390 -0.72 -7.04 -1.51
C ILE A 390 0.18 -5.92 -1.00
N THR A 391 1.07 -6.21 -0.04
CA THR A 391 2.08 -5.26 0.42
C THR A 391 2.92 -4.76 -0.73
N SER A 392 3.46 -5.66 -1.53
CA SER A 392 4.35 -5.31 -2.66
C SER A 392 3.62 -4.50 -3.73
N ALA A 393 2.38 -4.89 -4.09
CA ALA A 393 1.55 -4.14 -5.02
C ALA A 393 1.26 -2.72 -4.50
N THR A 394 0.94 -2.57 -3.22
CA THR A 394 0.70 -1.25 -2.62
C THR A 394 1.95 -0.39 -2.62
N VAL A 395 3.06 -0.93 -2.11
CA VAL A 395 4.31 -0.17 -1.93
C VAL A 395 4.92 0.23 -3.27
N LEU A 396 4.70 -0.56 -4.33
CA LEU A 396 5.09 -0.16 -5.69
C LEU A 396 4.48 1.20 -6.07
N THR A 397 3.28 1.50 -5.63
CA THR A 397 2.66 2.81 -5.90
C THR A 397 3.26 3.94 -5.07
N TYR A 398 3.88 3.62 -3.94
CA TYR A 398 4.46 4.60 -3.01
C TYR A 398 5.76 5.23 -3.51
N ILE A 399 6.39 4.64 -4.54
CA ILE A 399 7.56 5.25 -5.22
C ILE A 399 7.24 6.67 -5.72
N MET A 400 5.98 6.95 -6.06
CA MET A 400 5.57 8.26 -6.58
C MET A 400 5.56 9.39 -5.54
N GLY A 401 5.59 9.09 -4.25
CA GLY A 401 5.62 10.13 -3.22
C GLY A 401 6.82 11.07 -3.37
N GLY A 402 8.03 10.53 -3.34
CA GLY A 402 9.26 11.32 -3.49
C GLY A 402 9.41 11.97 -4.87
N ILE A 403 9.06 11.23 -5.94
CA ILE A 403 9.07 11.75 -7.31
C ILE A 403 8.08 12.92 -7.43
N GLY A 404 6.85 12.72 -6.95
CA GLY A 404 5.77 13.70 -7.06
C GLY A 404 6.10 15.03 -6.37
N VAL A 405 6.73 15.00 -5.19
CA VAL A 405 7.19 16.22 -4.49
C VAL A 405 8.11 17.05 -5.39
N HIS A 406 9.14 16.44 -5.99
CA HIS A 406 10.12 17.15 -6.80
C HIS A 406 9.53 17.65 -8.13
N VAL A 407 8.74 16.82 -8.80
CA VAL A 407 8.07 17.23 -10.04
C VAL A 407 7.10 18.39 -9.77
N LEU A 408 6.25 18.31 -8.75
CA LEU A 408 5.28 19.36 -8.43
C LEU A 408 5.93 20.65 -7.89
N ARG A 409 7.09 20.57 -7.24
CA ARG A 409 7.87 21.76 -6.88
C ARG A 409 8.37 22.51 -8.10
N ARG A 410 8.64 21.80 -9.20
CA ARG A 410 9.08 22.38 -10.47
C ARG A 410 7.90 22.84 -11.34
N THR A 411 6.87 22.01 -11.50
CA THR A 411 5.73 22.28 -12.43
C THR A 411 4.64 23.17 -11.82
N ALA A 412 4.52 23.18 -10.49
CA ALA A 412 3.53 23.96 -9.76
C ALA A 412 4.16 24.73 -8.58
N PRO A 413 5.19 25.58 -8.80
CA PRO A 413 5.94 26.23 -7.71
C PRO A 413 5.09 27.17 -6.86
N ASN A 414 4.06 27.78 -7.45
CA ASN A 414 3.24 28.81 -6.83
C ASN A 414 2.02 28.28 -6.07
N LEU A 415 1.73 26.97 -6.14
CA LEU A 415 0.65 26.39 -5.36
C LEU A 415 0.98 26.43 -3.86
N HIS A 416 -0.01 26.79 -3.06
CA HIS A 416 0.13 26.87 -1.61
C HIS A 416 0.50 25.51 -1.00
N ARG A 417 1.55 25.50 -0.17
CA ARG A 417 2.08 24.30 0.52
C ARG A 417 2.06 24.51 2.02
N PRO A 418 0.95 24.20 2.71
CA PRO A 418 0.85 24.39 4.17
C PRO A 418 1.88 23.55 4.93
N PHE A 419 2.13 22.34 4.44
CA PHE A 419 3.23 21.49 4.88
C PHE A 419 4.27 21.40 3.75
N ARG A 420 5.45 21.90 4.02
CA ARG A 420 6.60 21.79 3.12
C ARG A 420 7.60 20.82 3.71
N LEU A 421 7.87 19.72 3.01
CA LEU A 421 8.77 18.67 3.44
C LEU A 421 10.16 19.23 3.71
N PRO A 422 10.68 19.15 4.96
CA PRO A 422 12.05 19.56 5.27
C PRO A 422 13.02 18.63 4.56
N ALA A 423 14.19 19.15 4.15
CA ALA A 423 15.23 18.38 3.49
C ALA A 423 14.70 17.41 2.40
N ALA A 424 13.81 17.90 1.54
CA ALA A 424 13.17 17.06 0.51
C ALA A 424 14.18 16.39 -0.43
N GLU A 425 15.29 17.05 -0.68
CA GLU A 425 16.42 16.52 -1.48
C GLU A 425 17.02 15.23 -0.90
N LEU A 426 16.82 14.97 0.40
CA LEU A 426 17.22 13.74 1.08
C LEU A 426 16.02 12.82 1.30
N ILE A 427 14.92 13.34 1.84
CA ILE A 427 13.74 12.53 2.22
C ILE A 427 13.01 12.01 0.98
N GLY A 428 12.98 12.75 -0.13
CA GLY A 428 12.40 12.32 -1.39
C GLY A 428 13.04 11.04 -1.93
N PRO A 429 14.35 11.06 -2.25
CA PRO A 429 15.05 9.86 -2.70
C PRO A 429 15.05 8.75 -1.64
N ALA A 430 15.18 9.06 -0.35
CA ALA A 430 15.13 8.06 0.71
C ALA A 430 13.77 7.35 0.79
N GLY A 431 12.66 8.08 0.63
CA GLY A 431 11.32 7.49 0.57
C GLY A 431 11.12 6.59 -0.66
N PHE A 432 11.65 7.01 -1.82
CA PHE A 432 11.63 6.22 -3.04
C PHE A 432 12.46 4.93 -2.88
N VAL A 433 13.70 5.04 -2.42
CA VAL A 433 14.59 3.89 -2.20
C VAL A 433 14.00 2.98 -1.12
N GLY A 434 13.41 3.54 -0.07
CA GLY A 434 12.72 2.76 0.96
C GLY A 434 11.57 1.92 0.40
N ALA A 435 10.72 2.51 -0.42
CA ALA A 435 9.65 1.78 -1.11
C ALA A 435 10.21 0.70 -2.05
N LEU A 436 11.26 1.02 -2.81
CA LEU A 436 11.96 0.06 -3.67
C LEU A 436 12.52 -1.13 -2.89
N LEU A 437 13.20 -0.88 -1.76
CA LEU A 437 13.77 -1.95 -0.92
C LEU A 437 12.67 -2.87 -0.39
N ILE A 438 11.53 -2.34 0.05
CA ILE A 438 10.38 -3.15 0.49
C ILE A 438 9.88 -4.04 -0.66
N VAL A 439 9.75 -3.50 -1.86
CA VAL A 439 9.36 -4.26 -3.06
C VAL A 439 10.39 -5.35 -3.37
N TYR A 440 11.68 -5.03 -3.33
CA TYR A 440 12.75 -5.98 -3.56
C TYR A 440 12.79 -7.12 -2.53
N TRP A 441 12.61 -6.83 -1.25
CA TRP A 441 12.62 -7.81 -0.16
C TRP A 441 11.43 -8.76 -0.17
N SER A 442 10.38 -8.48 -0.92
CA SER A 442 9.26 -9.41 -1.09
C SER A 442 9.61 -10.66 -1.91
N GLY A 443 10.74 -10.62 -2.60
CA GLY A 443 11.31 -11.75 -3.32
C GLY A 443 10.71 -11.99 -4.70
N PHE A 444 11.41 -12.78 -5.50
CA PHE A 444 11.07 -13.05 -6.90
C PHE A 444 9.66 -13.61 -7.13
N PRO A 445 9.15 -14.61 -6.37
CA PRO A 445 7.81 -15.16 -6.63
C PRO A 445 6.71 -14.11 -6.52
N THR A 446 6.79 -13.30 -5.47
CA THR A 446 5.83 -12.22 -5.20
C THR A 446 5.87 -11.17 -6.31
N LEU A 447 7.06 -10.74 -6.72
CA LEU A 447 7.22 -9.77 -7.80
C LEU A 447 6.76 -10.31 -9.14
N ALA A 448 6.94 -11.60 -9.42
CA ALA A 448 6.43 -12.23 -10.63
C ALA A 448 4.89 -12.15 -10.71
N ILE A 449 4.19 -12.39 -9.61
CA ILE A 449 2.73 -12.27 -9.54
C ILE A 449 2.29 -10.80 -9.71
N VAL A 450 2.92 -9.88 -8.98
CA VAL A 450 2.61 -8.44 -9.07
C VAL A 450 2.88 -7.93 -10.48
N PHE A 451 4.02 -8.32 -11.08
CA PHE A 451 4.38 -7.95 -12.45
C PHE A 451 3.35 -8.46 -13.47
N ALA A 452 2.93 -9.73 -13.35
CA ALA A 452 1.87 -10.30 -14.17
C ALA A 452 0.57 -9.50 -14.03
N ALA A 453 0.14 -9.20 -12.79
CA ALA A 453 -1.09 -8.46 -12.53
C ALA A 453 -1.06 -7.03 -13.13
N VAL A 454 0.10 -6.37 -13.12
CA VAL A 454 0.28 -5.03 -13.71
C VAL A 454 0.17 -5.07 -15.23
N PHE A 455 0.71 -6.10 -15.89
CA PHE A 455 0.76 -6.17 -17.35
C PHE A 455 -0.42 -6.90 -18.01
N VAL A 456 -1.22 -7.65 -17.26
CA VAL A 456 -2.38 -8.38 -17.81
C VAL A 456 -3.49 -7.44 -18.28
N TRP A 457 -3.60 -6.25 -17.71
CA TRP A 457 -4.70 -5.34 -18.02
C TRP A 457 -4.20 -4.04 -18.65
N PHE A 458 -4.28 -3.97 -19.99
CA PHE A 458 -3.99 -2.76 -20.73
C PHE A 458 -5.27 -2.20 -21.35
N TYR A 459 -5.80 -1.14 -20.75
CA TYR A 459 -6.89 -0.35 -21.31
C TYR A 459 -6.37 1.03 -21.71
N ALA A 460 -6.71 1.51 -22.90
CA ALA A 460 -6.36 2.87 -23.31
C ALA A 460 -7.14 3.87 -22.45
N PRO A 461 -6.50 4.60 -21.53
CA PRO A 461 -7.19 5.21 -20.40
C PRO A 461 -7.97 6.47 -20.75
N ARG A 462 -7.71 7.13 -21.89
CA ARG A 462 -8.39 8.39 -22.24
C ARG A 462 -8.96 8.39 -23.64
N LYS A 463 -10.19 8.92 -23.77
CA LYS A 463 -10.87 9.14 -25.04
C LYS A 463 -10.06 10.08 -25.92
N GLY A 464 -9.58 9.60 -27.08
CA GLY A 464 -8.74 10.35 -28.02
C GLY A 464 -7.23 10.22 -27.81
N TRP A 465 -6.79 9.60 -26.72
CA TRP A 465 -5.37 9.40 -26.42
C TRP A 465 -4.77 8.26 -27.25
N ILE A 466 -5.42 7.12 -27.24
CA ILE A 466 -5.27 6.01 -28.18
C ILE A 466 -6.66 5.62 -28.67
N ASN A 467 -6.78 5.17 -29.91
CA ASN A 467 -8.01 4.53 -30.34
C ASN A 467 -8.28 3.32 -29.41
N PRO A 468 -9.43 3.30 -28.69
CA PRO A 468 -9.72 2.24 -27.71
C PRO A 468 -9.64 0.83 -28.30
N VAL A 469 -10.02 0.66 -29.57
CA VAL A 469 -9.98 -0.64 -30.25
C VAL A 469 -8.54 -1.07 -30.50
N SER A 470 -7.69 -0.17 -31.00
CA SER A 470 -6.27 -0.49 -31.23
C SER A 470 -5.51 -0.72 -29.95
N GLY A 471 -5.80 0.03 -28.88
CA GLY A 471 -5.23 -0.18 -27.55
C GLY A 471 -5.61 -1.54 -26.97
N PHE A 472 -6.89 -1.91 -27.07
CA PHE A 472 -7.38 -3.21 -26.61
C PHE A 472 -6.75 -4.37 -27.40
N VAL A 473 -6.73 -4.28 -28.74
CA VAL A 473 -6.11 -5.31 -29.61
C VAL A 473 -4.64 -5.45 -29.29
N LEU A 474 -3.92 -4.35 -29.13
CA LEU A 474 -2.50 -4.34 -28.81
C LEU A 474 -2.22 -4.97 -27.44
N GLY A 475 -3.03 -4.63 -26.43
CA GLY A 475 -2.96 -5.22 -25.10
C GLY A 475 -3.22 -6.74 -25.12
N LEU A 476 -4.21 -7.18 -25.89
CA LEU A 476 -4.51 -8.60 -26.08
C LEU A 476 -3.37 -9.34 -26.77
N VAL A 477 -2.80 -8.76 -27.85
CA VAL A 477 -1.63 -9.33 -28.54
C VAL A 477 -0.43 -9.44 -27.58
N PHE A 478 -0.16 -8.40 -26.80
CA PHE A 478 0.89 -8.43 -25.77
C PHE A 478 0.66 -9.55 -24.76
N LEU A 479 -0.55 -9.67 -24.22
CA LEU A 479 -0.91 -10.69 -23.24
C LEU A 479 -0.72 -12.10 -23.83
N VAL A 480 -1.19 -12.34 -25.04
CA VAL A 480 -1.05 -13.64 -25.72
C VAL A 480 0.42 -13.97 -25.94
N LEU A 481 1.22 -13.03 -26.46
CA LEU A 481 2.64 -13.22 -26.66
C LEU A 481 3.37 -13.48 -25.34
N TRP A 482 3.01 -12.77 -24.28
CA TRP A 482 3.62 -12.98 -22.96
C TRP A 482 3.29 -14.36 -22.38
N ILE A 483 2.04 -14.83 -22.53
CA ILE A 483 1.63 -16.19 -22.13
C ILE A 483 2.41 -17.24 -22.94
N ILE A 484 2.56 -17.04 -24.26
CA ILE A 484 3.33 -17.95 -25.13
C ILE A 484 4.79 -18.02 -24.68
N VAL A 485 5.42 -16.88 -24.42
CA VAL A 485 6.82 -16.83 -23.94
C VAL A 485 6.97 -17.50 -22.59
N GLN A 486 6.03 -17.27 -21.68
CA GLN A 486 6.00 -17.92 -20.38
C GLN A 486 5.89 -19.45 -20.51
N ARG A 487 4.98 -19.91 -21.37
CA ARG A 487 4.76 -21.34 -21.62
C ARG A 487 5.95 -22.00 -22.32
N TRP A 488 6.51 -21.29 -23.31
CA TRP A 488 7.69 -21.77 -24.05
C TRP A 488 8.93 -21.86 -23.18
N GLY A 489 9.11 -20.93 -22.24
CA GLY A 489 10.17 -20.99 -21.23
C GLY A 489 9.93 -22.07 -20.16
N GLN A 490 8.85 -22.86 -20.23
CA GLN A 490 8.41 -23.82 -19.22
C GLN A 490 8.26 -23.19 -17.83
N TRP A 491 7.77 -21.98 -17.81
CA TRP A 491 7.75 -21.15 -16.62
C TRP A 491 6.34 -20.97 -16.09
N ALA A 492 6.05 -21.59 -14.95
CA ALA A 492 4.88 -21.24 -14.18
C ALA A 492 5.28 -20.11 -13.21
N LEU A 493 4.81 -18.88 -13.45
CA LEU A 493 5.07 -17.73 -12.57
C LEU A 493 4.62 -17.96 -11.12
N VAL A 494 3.71 -18.91 -10.93
CA VAL A 494 3.15 -19.29 -9.62
C VAL A 494 3.83 -20.54 -9.05
N ALA A 495 4.58 -21.30 -9.88
CA ALA A 495 5.33 -22.45 -9.37
C ALA A 495 6.56 -22.01 -8.57
N ALA A 496 6.98 -22.83 -7.64
CA ALA A 496 8.18 -22.57 -6.84
C ALA A 496 9.36 -22.21 -7.77
N PRO A 497 10.03 -21.07 -7.59
CA PRO A 497 11.09 -20.59 -8.48
C PRO A 497 12.25 -21.57 -8.63
N THR A 498 12.45 -22.42 -7.64
CA THR A 498 13.45 -23.51 -7.64
C THR A 498 13.16 -24.61 -8.67
N ALA A 499 11.92 -24.68 -9.18
CA ALA A 499 11.54 -25.64 -10.23
C ALA A 499 11.82 -25.13 -11.64
N VAL A 500 12.18 -23.85 -11.82
CA VAL A 500 12.48 -23.24 -13.11
C VAL A 500 13.94 -23.51 -13.45
N PRO A 501 14.27 -24.14 -14.61
CA PRO A 501 15.65 -24.29 -15.05
C PRO A 501 16.31 -22.91 -15.18
N HIS A 502 17.43 -22.68 -14.51
CA HIS A 502 18.17 -21.42 -14.54
C HIS A 502 18.48 -20.90 -15.96
N PRO A 503 18.81 -21.75 -16.96
CA PRO A 503 19.02 -21.28 -18.34
C PRO A 503 17.77 -20.70 -19.00
N ALA A 504 16.58 -21.11 -18.59
CA ALA A 504 15.33 -20.61 -19.21
C ALA A 504 14.99 -19.17 -18.75
N PHE A 505 15.37 -18.76 -17.54
CA PHE A 505 15.07 -17.42 -17.04
C PHE A 505 15.70 -16.29 -17.87
N PRO A 506 16.98 -16.29 -18.21
CA PRO A 506 17.56 -15.25 -19.05
C PRO A 506 16.83 -15.08 -20.38
N VAL A 507 16.50 -16.19 -21.05
CA VAL A 507 15.75 -16.16 -22.33
C VAL A 507 14.37 -15.53 -22.13
N PHE A 508 13.62 -15.97 -21.12
CA PHE A 508 12.32 -15.41 -20.77
C PHE A 508 12.44 -13.92 -20.44
N TYR A 509 13.39 -13.53 -19.62
CA TYR A 509 13.58 -12.16 -19.18
C TYR A 509 13.91 -11.22 -20.36
N PHE A 510 14.87 -11.58 -21.20
CA PHE A 510 15.22 -10.79 -22.39
C PHE A 510 14.06 -10.71 -23.39
N THR A 511 13.34 -11.80 -23.61
CA THR A 511 12.16 -11.80 -24.47
C THR A 511 11.06 -10.91 -23.89
N THR A 512 10.86 -10.91 -22.58
CA THR A 512 9.91 -10.02 -21.89
C THR A 512 10.33 -8.55 -22.07
N ILE A 513 11.61 -8.22 -21.91
CA ILE A 513 12.13 -6.86 -22.19
C ILE A 513 11.82 -6.42 -23.61
N LEU A 514 12.05 -7.29 -24.60
CA LEU A 514 11.78 -6.99 -26.02
C LEU A 514 10.29 -6.81 -26.29
N LEU A 515 9.44 -7.67 -25.72
CA LEU A 515 7.98 -7.56 -25.87
C LEU A 515 7.45 -6.29 -25.21
N VAL A 516 7.83 -6.00 -23.96
CA VAL A 516 7.40 -4.80 -23.24
C VAL A 516 7.92 -3.54 -23.91
N GLY A 517 9.17 -3.53 -24.36
CA GLY A 517 9.75 -2.43 -25.12
C GLY A 517 9.04 -2.21 -26.45
N GLY A 518 8.78 -3.28 -27.20
CA GLY A 518 8.05 -3.24 -28.47
C GLY A 518 6.61 -2.74 -28.30
N PHE A 519 5.92 -3.21 -27.25
CA PHE A 519 4.58 -2.74 -26.89
C PHE A 519 4.57 -1.25 -26.54
N THR A 520 5.53 -0.81 -25.72
CA THR A 520 5.66 0.60 -25.33
C THR A 520 5.95 1.49 -26.54
N ALA A 521 6.82 1.03 -27.45
CA ALA A 521 7.09 1.74 -28.70
C ALA A 521 5.85 1.81 -29.61
N ALA A 522 5.10 0.72 -29.74
CA ALA A 522 3.85 0.71 -30.51
C ALA A 522 2.82 1.67 -29.93
N LEU A 523 2.67 1.71 -28.61
CA LEU A 523 1.82 2.69 -27.93
C LEU A 523 2.25 4.13 -28.23
N TYR A 524 3.55 4.41 -28.20
CA TYR A 524 4.10 5.71 -28.52
C TYR A 524 3.71 6.16 -29.93
N TYR A 525 3.91 5.30 -30.93
CA TYR A 525 3.60 5.64 -32.33
C TYR A 525 2.09 5.74 -32.61
N LEU A 526 1.26 4.97 -31.92
CA LEU A 526 -0.19 4.97 -32.09
C LEU A 526 -0.90 6.10 -31.34
N SER A 527 -0.21 6.80 -30.42
CA SER A 527 -0.78 7.85 -29.58
C SER A 527 -0.83 9.20 -30.30
N ASN A 528 -1.74 10.05 -29.89
CA ASN A 528 -1.71 11.48 -30.22
C ASN A 528 -0.55 12.22 -29.50
N ALA A 529 -0.42 13.52 -29.67
CA ALA A 529 0.67 14.30 -29.08
C ALA A 529 0.72 14.18 -27.52
N GLU A 530 -0.43 14.29 -26.85
CA GLU A 530 -0.54 14.13 -25.40
C GLU A 530 -0.15 12.70 -24.97
N GLY A 531 -0.67 11.70 -25.67
CA GLY A 531 -0.36 10.30 -25.42
C GLY A 531 1.12 9.97 -25.64
N ARG A 532 1.77 10.52 -26.67
CA ARG A 532 3.22 10.36 -26.89
C ARG A 532 4.03 10.97 -25.75
N GLN A 533 3.64 12.13 -25.25
CA GLN A 533 4.29 12.76 -24.09
C GLN A 533 4.16 11.89 -22.84
N ALA A 534 2.95 11.38 -22.57
CA ALA A 534 2.69 10.51 -21.42
C ALA A 534 3.46 9.18 -21.50
N VAL A 535 3.53 8.54 -22.67
CA VAL A 535 4.33 7.31 -22.87
C VAL A 535 5.82 7.61 -22.69
N SER A 536 6.32 8.71 -23.29
CA SER A 536 7.72 9.14 -23.15
C SER A 536 8.09 9.39 -21.68
N SER A 537 7.22 10.08 -20.94
CA SER A 537 7.39 10.36 -19.50
C SER A 537 7.37 9.10 -18.63
N SER A 538 6.88 7.97 -19.13
CA SER A 538 6.65 6.75 -18.36
C SER A 538 7.67 5.64 -18.62
N TRP A 539 8.59 5.82 -19.59
CA TRP A 539 9.56 4.77 -19.92
C TRP A 539 10.46 4.37 -18.76
N TRP A 540 10.80 5.33 -17.90
CA TRP A 540 11.56 5.07 -16.67
C TRP A 540 10.86 4.01 -15.79
N LEU A 541 9.52 4.09 -15.66
CA LEU A 541 8.75 3.15 -14.84
C LEU A 541 8.80 1.74 -15.42
N ILE A 542 8.63 1.61 -16.74
CA ILE A 542 8.63 0.30 -17.41
C ILE A 542 9.98 -0.39 -17.22
N TYR A 543 11.08 0.30 -17.56
CA TYR A 543 12.41 -0.29 -17.45
C TYR A 543 12.86 -0.45 -16.00
N PHE A 544 12.40 0.42 -15.09
CA PHE A 544 12.59 0.25 -13.66
C PHE A 544 11.94 -1.04 -13.15
N LEU A 545 10.67 -1.30 -13.50
CA LEU A 545 9.97 -2.53 -13.13
C LEU A 545 10.70 -3.77 -13.65
N LEU A 546 11.16 -3.74 -14.90
CA LEU A 546 11.95 -4.83 -15.49
C LEU A 546 13.28 -5.02 -14.75
N ALA A 547 13.99 -3.94 -14.41
CA ALA A 547 15.25 -4.03 -13.68
C ALA A 547 15.06 -4.64 -12.28
N VAL A 548 14.04 -4.19 -11.54
CA VAL A 548 13.73 -4.74 -10.21
C VAL A 548 13.32 -6.20 -10.29
N PHE A 549 12.55 -6.57 -11.31
CA PHE A 549 12.18 -7.97 -11.56
C PHE A 549 13.41 -8.86 -11.81
N GLY A 550 14.34 -8.41 -12.66
CA GLY A 550 15.60 -9.13 -12.88
C GLY A 550 16.47 -9.21 -11.64
N LEU A 551 16.63 -8.10 -10.91
CA LEU A 551 17.40 -8.07 -9.66
C LEU A 551 16.80 -8.98 -8.58
N SER A 552 15.47 -9.10 -8.53
CA SER A 552 14.81 -10.01 -7.60
C SER A 552 15.14 -11.48 -7.84
N TYR A 553 15.49 -11.85 -9.09
CA TYR A 553 15.92 -13.21 -9.44
C TYR A 553 17.38 -13.47 -9.06
N TYR A 554 18.27 -12.50 -9.32
CA TYR A 554 19.71 -12.65 -9.13
C TYR A 554 20.20 -12.24 -7.73
N GLY A 555 19.41 -11.54 -6.95
CA GLY A 555 19.77 -11.04 -5.63
C GLY A 555 19.66 -12.08 -4.51
N ALA A 556 20.04 -11.69 -3.31
CA ALA A 556 20.09 -12.58 -2.13
C ALA A 556 18.73 -13.18 -1.74
N TYR A 557 17.63 -12.55 -2.12
CA TYR A 557 16.25 -13.01 -1.88
C TYR A 557 15.67 -13.79 -3.07
N GLY A 558 16.45 -13.96 -4.13
CA GLY A 558 16.07 -14.68 -5.34
C GLY A 558 16.39 -16.16 -5.30
N PRO A 559 15.92 -16.91 -6.30
CA PRO A 559 16.16 -18.34 -6.42
C PRO A 559 17.59 -18.68 -6.84
N LEU A 560 18.30 -17.79 -7.54
CA LEU A 560 19.64 -18.03 -8.03
C LEU A 560 20.69 -17.69 -6.97
N LYS A 561 21.18 -18.72 -6.29
CA LYS A 561 22.16 -18.54 -5.21
C LYS A 561 23.60 -18.32 -5.73
N VAL A 562 23.97 -19.00 -6.83
CA VAL A 562 25.29 -18.96 -7.46
C VAL A 562 25.12 -19.02 -8.98
N PRO A 563 25.60 -18.06 -9.75
CA PRO A 563 26.42 -16.87 -9.43
C PRO A 563 25.61 -15.60 -9.06
N GLY A 564 24.60 -15.72 -8.20
CA GLY A 564 23.77 -14.57 -7.79
C GLY A 564 24.58 -13.50 -7.03
N ILE A 565 23.96 -12.35 -6.80
CA ILE A 565 24.55 -11.23 -6.05
C ILE A 565 24.33 -11.49 -4.55
N PRO A 566 25.39 -11.70 -3.75
CA PRO A 566 25.23 -12.03 -2.33
C PRO A 566 24.84 -10.80 -1.51
N PHE A 567 24.19 -11.05 -0.34
CA PHE A 567 23.98 -10.02 0.68
C PHE A 567 25.34 -9.62 1.34
N PRO A 568 25.62 -8.34 1.59
CA PRO A 568 24.79 -7.15 1.35
C PRO A 568 25.04 -6.43 0.01
N ALA A 569 25.83 -7.00 -0.90
CA ALA A 569 26.19 -6.35 -2.17
C ALA A 569 24.95 -6.11 -3.06
N ASP A 570 23.96 -7.02 -3.01
CA ASP A 570 22.69 -6.88 -3.71
C ASP A 570 21.94 -5.61 -3.33
N LEU A 571 21.97 -5.19 -2.06
CA LEU A 571 21.33 -3.97 -1.60
C LEU A 571 21.96 -2.72 -2.24
N LEU A 572 23.29 -2.70 -2.37
CA LEU A 572 24.00 -1.58 -3.01
C LEU A 572 23.58 -1.46 -4.48
N VAL A 573 23.47 -2.58 -5.19
CA VAL A 573 23.03 -2.60 -6.59
C VAL A 573 21.60 -2.10 -6.71
N VAL A 574 20.69 -2.58 -5.87
CA VAL A 574 19.28 -2.14 -5.84
C VAL A 574 19.16 -0.65 -5.55
N ILE A 575 19.91 -0.14 -4.56
CA ILE A 575 19.91 1.28 -4.22
C ILE A 575 20.43 2.12 -5.40
N MET A 576 21.53 1.72 -6.04
CA MET A 576 22.08 2.44 -7.21
C MET A 576 21.08 2.48 -8.37
N VAL A 577 20.48 1.33 -8.72
CA VAL A 577 19.44 1.26 -9.76
C VAL A 577 18.26 2.15 -9.38
N GLY A 578 17.86 2.14 -8.11
CA GLY A 578 16.80 3.00 -7.58
C GLY A 578 17.11 4.48 -7.73
N LEU A 579 18.30 4.94 -7.35
CA LEU A 579 18.68 6.35 -7.46
C LEU A 579 18.76 6.83 -8.92
N VAL A 580 19.24 5.98 -9.84
CA VAL A 580 19.22 6.27 -11.28
C VAL A 580 17.78 6.41 -11.79
N ALA A 581 16.90 5.46 -11.43
CA ALA A 581 15.49 5.50 -11.82
C ALA A 581 14.78 6.73 -11.23
N TYR A 582 15.10 7.10 -9.98
CA TYR A 582 14.57 8.28 -9.32
C TYR A 582 14.95 9.57 -10.06
N GLY A 583 16.24 9.73 -10.40
CA GLY A 583 16.70 10.87 -11.19
C GLY A 583 16.03 10.95 -12.56
N TRP A 584 15.91 9.81 -13.26
CA TRP A 584 15.20 9.72 -14.54
C TRP A 584 13.72 10.09 -14.38
N ALA A 585 13.03 9.56 -13.38
CA ALA A 585 11.63 9.85 -13.11
C ALA A 585 11.39 11.35 -12.86
N ILE A 586 12.19 11.98 -12.00
CA ILE A 586 12.08 13.42 -11.75
C ILE A 586 12.26 14.22 -13.05
N HIS A 587 13.26 13.85 -13.86
CA HIS A 587 13.52 14.55 -15.12
C HIS A 587 12.39 14.36 -16.14
N SER A 588 11.79 13.18 -16.17
CA SER A 588 10.71 12.82 -17.12
C SER A 588 9.34 13.40 -16.76
N GLY A 589 9.12 13.82 -15.51
CA GLY A 589 7.86 14.45 -15.09
C GLY A 589 7.65 15.80 -15.82
N TYR A 590 6.40 16.12 -16.10
CA TYR A 590 6.00 17.34 -16.83
C TYR A 590 4.72 17.95 -16.26
N ASP A 591 4.44 19.18 -16.66
CA ASP A 591 3.22 19.91 -16.32
C ASP A 591 2.04 19.41 -17.18
N THR A 592 1.32 18.44 -16.68
CA THR A 592 0.13 17.89 -17.34
C THR A 592 -0.95 18.97 -17.50
N GLU A 593 -1.86 18.81 -18.48
CA GLU A 593 -2.97 19.75 -18.68
C GLU A 593 -3.78 19.97 -17.40
N ASP A 594 -3.94 18.92 -16.60
CA ASP A 594 -4.69 19.00 -15.35
C ASP A 594 -3.95 19.81 -14.28
N ILE A 595 -2.62 19.70 -14.17
CA ILE A 595 -1.86 20.55 -13.24
C ILE A 595 -1.78 22.00 -13.71
N GLN A 596 -1.64 22.25 -15.01
CA GLN A 596 -1.70 23.60 -15.56
C GLN A 596 -3.02 24.30 -15.24
N ALA A 597 -4.13 23.58 -15.37
CA ALA A 597 -5.45 24.08 -15.04
C ALA A 597 -5.63 24.37 -13.54
N ILE A 598 -5.07 23.51 -12.65
CA ILE A 598 -5.05 23.74 -11.20
C ILE A 598 -4.21 24.98 -10.87
N VAL A 599 -3.04 25.14 -11.46
CA VAL A 599 -2.15 26.30 -11.26
C VAL A 599 -2.81 27.59 -11.73
N ALA A 600 -3.57 27.54 -12.83
CA ALA A 600 -4.31 28.71 -13.34
C ALA A 600 -5.40 29.21 -12.37
N THR A 601 -5.95 28.35 -11.52
CA THR A 601 -6.91 28.73 -10.45
C THR A 601 -6.23 29.25 -9.19
N GLY A 602 -4.91 29.05 -9.04
CA GLY A 602 -4.12 29.47 -7.88
C GLY A 602 -4.40 28.69 -6.59
N SER A 603 -5.31 27.72 -6.61
CA SER A 603 -5.68 26.90 -5.45
C SER A 603 -5.67 25.41 -5.78
N GLY A 604 -5.06 24.62 -4.89
CA GLY A 604 -5.16 23.15 -4.90
C GLY A 604 -6.46 22.62 -4.31
N VAL A 605 -7.21 23.44 -3.58
CA VAL A 605 -8.44 23.08 -2.88
C VAL A 605 -9.66 23.34 -3.75
N VAL A 606 -10.53 22.35 -3.86
CA VAL A 606 -11.78 22.47 -4.64
C VAL A 606 -12.69 23.56 -4.03
N GLY A 607 -13.04 24.55 -4.83
CA GLY A 607 -13.98 25.61 -4.43
C GLY A 607 -13.37 26.77 -3.63
N GLU A 608 -12.06 26.76 -3.40
CA GLU A 608 -11.35 27.94 -2.86
C GLU A 608 -10.94 28.88 -3.99
N THR A 609 -11.29 30.15 -3.87
CA THR A 609 -10.74 31.19 -4.76
C THR A 609 -9.30 31.47 -4.32
N ALA A 610 -8.41 31.68 -5.28
CA ALA A 610 -7.05 32.10 -4.95
C ALA A 610 -7.06 33.31 -4.01
N PRO A 611 -6.21 33.38 -2.98
CA PRO A 611 -6.03 34.61 -2.24
C PRO A 611 -5.66 35.73 -3.25
N PRO A 612 -6.14 36.96 -3.03
CA PRO A 612 -5.82 38.05 -3.92
C PRO A 612 -4.31 38.16 -4.09
N ALA A 613 -3.86 38.32 -5.32
CA ALA A 613 -2.44 38.49 -5.62
C ALA A 613 -1.85 39.59 -4.73
N PRO A 614 -0.68 39.43 -4.16
CA PRO A 614 -0.04 40.50 -3.40
C PRO A 614 0.05 41.73 -4.28
N PRO A 615 -0.19 42.93 -3.73
CA PRO A 615 -0.14 44.16 -4.50
C PRO A 615 1.21 44.22 -5.24
N PRO A 616 1.23 44.67 -6.49
CA PRO A 616 2.46 44.79 -7.24
C PRO A 616 3.47 45.60 -6.43
N ALA A 617 4.72 45.12 -6.38
CA ALA A 617 5.79 45.86 -5.72
C ALA A 617 5.81 47.31 -6.22
N PRO A 618 5.97 48.28 -5.33
CA PRO A 618 6.03 49.67 -5.75
C PRO A 618 7.09 49.83 -6.86
N ALA A 619 6.68 50.47 -7.94
CA ALA A 619 7.59 50.72 -9.06
C ALA A 619 8.87 51.38 -8.55
N PRO A 620 10.05 50.96 -9.02
CA PRO A 620 11.28 51.63 -8.63
C PRO A 620 11.17 53.12 -8.93
N PRO A 621 11.68 53.99 -8.06
CA PRO A 621 11.62 55.44 -8.27
C PRO A 621 12.25 55.75 -9.63
N ALA A 622 11.57 56.58 -10.39
CA ALA A 622 12.07 57.06 -11.69
C ALA A 622 13.49 57.65 -11.51
N PRO A 623 14.43 57.36 -12.41
CA PRO A 623 15.74 57.94 -12.33
C PRO A 623 15.61 59.47 -12.32
N ALA A 624 16.26 60.10 -11.33
CA ALA A 624 16.32 61.55 -11.23
C ALA A 624 16.84 62.12 -12.56
N SER A 625 16.03 62.93 -13.22
CA SER A 625 16.48 63.65 -14.40
C SER A 625 17.63 64.58 -13.99
N GLU A 626 18.84 64.24 -14.39
CA GLU A 626 19.98 65.20 -14.39
C GLU A 626 19.59 66.33 -15.33
N PHE A 627 19.10 67.42 -14.76
CA PHE A 627 19.16 68.73 -15.46
C PHE A 627 20.55 69.31 -15.21
N GLY A 628 21.33 69.36 -16.28
CA GLY A 628 22.60 70.01 -16.34
C GLY A 628 22.56 71.50 -16.08
N HIS A 629 23.67 71.98 -15.53
CA HIS A 629 24.25 73.26 -15.85
C HIS A 629 25.75 73.04 -16.12
#